data_085e7cd014f693fc5841a90d84fa0bf3
#
_entry.id   085e7cd014f693fc5841a90d84fa0bf3
#
_cell.length_a   1.000
_cell.length_b   1.000
_cell.length_c   1.000
_cell.angle_alpha   90.00
_cell.angle_beta   90.00
_cell.angle_gamma   90.00
#
_symmetry.space_group_name_H-M   'P 1'
#
loop_
_entity.id
_entity.type
_entity.pdbx_description
1 polymer ?
#
loop_
_entity_poly.entity_id
_entity_poly.type
_entity_poly.pdbx_seq_one_letter_code
_entity_poly.pdbx_strand_id
1 'polypeptide(L)'
;MLNKQYYVEKAKVEKLIARKNQKTDFYNGIYDRYEYPVLTREFAPVEWRYDLNPKTNPNFQERLGINAVMNSGAIELNGKYYLVVRVEGNDRKSFFVVAESDTGIDGFHFWDYPVQLPDTCPEETNVYDMRLTKHEDGWIYGVFCSESKDKTNPDLSAAVAEAGIVRTKDLKTWERLDNLKTLHSPQQRNVVLHPEFVDGKYAFYTRPMDGFIETGSGGGIGFGLCDDIEHAVIDEEKIISKRIYHTLTESKNGAGAVPIRGKKCWINIAHGVRNTAAGLRYVLYVFGTDLNDPSKVIAEPSGVFLVPLGKERVGDVSNVVFTNGAIAKANGDVYIYYASCDTRMHVATTTIDKLEDYLFNTPRDPHRSPDCVKQRCELIMNNTYQRWCEDEYFDADTRAELKAIADDPQEIKERFYKDLEFGTGGLRGILGAGTNRMNIYTVRKATQGLANFIIKENAQEKGVAIAFDSRHMSPEFAK
;
A
#
# COMPACT_ATOMS: atom_id res chain seq x y z
N MET A 1 11.18 16.82 -42.56
CA MET A 1 11.74 15.53 -42.04
C MET A 1 11.87 15.69 -40.55
N LEU A 2 11.44 14.69 -39.78
CA LEU A 2 11.66 14.64 -38.34
C LEU A 2 13.15 14.53 -38.02
N ASN A 3 13.57 15.06 -36.87
CA ASN A 3 14.95 14.96 -36.38
C ASN A 3 15.34 13.48 -36.17
N LYS A 4 16.57 13.11 -36.49
CA LYS A 4 17.07 11.73 -36.23
C LYS A 4 16.92 11.34 -34.76
N GLN A 5 17.05 12.30 -33.85
CA GLN A 5 16.91 12.09 -32.41
C GLN A 5 15.48 11.65 -32.00
N TYR A 6 14.45 12.04 -32.76
CA TYR A 6 13.08 11.55 -32.56
C TYR A 6 13.03 10.02 -32.57
N TYR A 7 13.65 9.37 -33.54
CA TYR A 7 13.65 7.92 -33.65
C TYR A 7 14.44 7.24 -32.52
N VAL A 8 15.49 7.91 -32.02
CA VAL A 8 16.25 7.42 -30.85
C VAL A 8 15.38 7.46 -29.59
N GLU A 9 14.69 8.56 -29.34
CA GLU A 9 13.77 8.68 -28.17
C GLU A 9 12.60 7.72 -28.29
N LYS A 10 12.01 7.55 -29.48
CA LYS A 10 10.95 6.58 -29.73
C LYS A 10 11.39 5.15 -29.43
N ALA A 11 12.60 4.73 -29.86
CA ALA A 11 13.14 3.44 -29.55
C ALA A 11 13.38 3.22 -28.04
N LYS A 12 13.67 4.28 -27.27
CA LYS A 12 13.74 4.19 -25.80
C LYS A 12 12.37 3.89 -25.19
N VAL A 13 11.32 4.56 -25.65
CA VAL A 13 9.95 4.29 -25.21
C VAL A 13 9.54 2.84 -25.51
N GLU A 14 9.78 2.39 -26.75
CA GLU A 14 9.51 0.99 -27.17
C GLU A 14 10.25 -0.02 -26.29
N LYS A 15 11.52 0.26 -25.94
CA LYS A 15 12.31 -0.58 -25.02
C LYS A 15 11.73 -0.60 -23.61
N LEU A 16 11.22 0.52 -23.10
CA LEU A 16 10.56 0.57 -21.80
C LEU A 16 9.27 -0.25 -21.80
N ILE A 17 8.45 -0.14 -22.82
CA ILE A 17 7.22 -0.91 -23.01
C ILE A 17 7.52 -2.42 -23.05
N ALA A 18 8.56 -2.80 -23.80
CA ALA A 18 8.94 -4.22 -23.97
C ALA A 18 9.61 -4.84 -22.73
N ARG A 19 9.98 -4.01 -21.73
CA ARG A 19 10.68 -4.47 -20.53
C ARG A 19 9.78 -5.35 -19.67
N LYS A 20 10.23 -6.58 -19.41
CA LYS A 20 9.54 -7.49 -18.50
C LYS A 20 9.76 -7.10 -17.05
N ASN A 21 8.72 -7.23 -16.24
CA ASN A 21 8.74 -6.93 -14.83
C ASN A 21 8.76 -8.22 -14.01
N GLN A 22 9.61 -8.27 -12.98
CA GLN A 22 9.77 -9.44 -12.12
C GLN A 22 9.44 -9.07 -10.68
N LYS A 23 8.97 -10.06 -9.92
CA LYS A 23 8.78 -9.90 -8.48
C LYS A 23 10.12 -9.63 -7.82
N THR A 24 10.11 -8.72 -6.86
CA THR A 24 11.28 -8.51 -5.97
C THR A 24 11.33 -9.59 -4.89
N ASP A 25 12.45 -9.68 -4.17
CA ASP A 25 12.58 -10.57 -3.01
C ASP A 25 11.71 -10.10 -1.82
N PHE A 26 11.08 -8.94 -1.90
CA PHE A 26 10.17 -8.45 -0.87
C PHE A 26 8.88 -9.26 -0.84
N TYR A 27 8.63 -9.87 0.29
CA TYR A 27 7.37 -10.54 0.57
C TYR A 27 7.05 -10.47 2.06
N ASN A 28 5.87 -9.96 2.39
CA ASN A 28 5.42 -9.81 3.78
C ASN A 28 4.30 -10.80 4.18
N GLY A 29 4.06 -11.81 3.37
CA GLY A 29 2.95 -12.77 3.56
C GLY A 29 1.64 -12.32 2.93
N ILE A 30 1.50 -11.05 2.52
CA ILE A 30 0.23 -10.49 2.05
C ILE A 30 0.27 -10.17 0.55
N TYR A 31 1.31 -9.48 0.06
CA TYR A 31 1.42 -9.08 -1.33
C TYR A 31 2.86 -9.16 -1.85
N ASP A 32 3.00 -9.28 -3.17
CA ASP A 32 4.26 -9.20 -3.90
C ASP A 32 4.45 -7.80 -4.48
N ARG A 33 5.71 -7.34 -4.59
CA ARG A 33 6.12 -6.12 -5.30
C ARG A 33 6.93 -6.48 -6.52
N TYR A 34 7.06 -5.51 -7.44
CA TYR A 34 7.78 -5.67 -8.69
C TYR A 34 8.96 -4.71 -8.80
N GLU A 35 9.96 -5.09 -9.58
CA GLU A 35 11.25 -4.39 -9.68
C GLU A 35 11.10 -3.00 -10.31
N TYR A 36 10.25 -2.89 -11.34
CA TYR A 36 10.09 -1.65 -12.10
C TYR A 36 8.70 -1.05 -11.92
N PRO A 37 8.59 0.29 -11.97
CA PRO A 37 7.30 0.93 -12.14
C PRO A 37 6.67 0.49 -13.46
N VAL A 38 5.34 0.35 -13.48
CA VAL A 38 4.58 -0.03 -14.67
C VAL A 38 4.44 1.13 -15.66
N LEU A 39 4.43 2.37 -15.15
CA LEU A 39 4.42 3.59 -15.95
C LEU A 39 5.23 4.69 -15.25
N THR A 40 5.95 5.46 -16.06
CA THR A 40 6.64 6.69 -15.66
C THR A 40 6.46 7.71 -16.78
N ARG A 41 6.88 8.97 -16.57
CA ARG A 41 6.82 10.02 -17.61
C ARG A 41 7.52 9.64 -18.92
N GLU A 42 8.54 8.79 -18.83
CA GLU A 42 9.33 8.33 -19.99
C GLU A 42 8.54 7.42 -20.93
N PHE A 43 7.41 6.83 -20.48
CA PHE A 43 6.49 6.05 -21.32
C PHE A 43 5.58 6.95 -22.18
N ALA A 44 5.49 8.24 -21.85
CA ALA A 44 4.68 9.16 -22.64
C ALA A 44 5.22 9.26 -24.07
N PRO A 45 4.34 9.36 -25.10
CA PRO A 45 4.73 9.55 -26.47
C PRO A 45 5.73 10.69 -26.64
N VAL A 46 6.69 10.53 -27.54
CA VAL A 46 7.73 11.54 -27.77
C VAL A 46 7.12 12.88 -28.18
N GLU A 47 6.01 12.82 -28.91
CA GLU A 47 5.25 13.96 -29.40
C GLU A 47 4.65 14.82 -28.29
N TRP A 48 4.45 14.25 -27.10
CA TRP A 48 3.92 14.98 -25.94
C TRP A 48 5.02 15.65 -25.11
N ARG A 49 6.26 15.19 -25.28
CA ARG A 49 7.42 15.63 -24.50
C ARG A 49 8.32 16.60 -25.29
N TYR A 50 8.31 16.50 -26.61
CA TYR A 50 9.21 17.25 -27.48
C TYR A 50 8.46 18.09 -28.50
N ASP A 51 8.87 19.34 -28.68
CA ASP A 51 8.51 20.12 -29.85
C ASP A 51 9.24 19.53 -31.07
N LEU A 52 8.47 18.95 -31.98
CA LEU A 52 8.99 18.26 -33.17
C LEU A 52 9.39 19.21 -34.30
N ASN A 53 9.08 20.52 -34.19
CA ASN A 53 9.39 21.48 -35.21
C ASN A 53 10.88 21.87 -35.18
N PRO A 54 11.67 21.57 -36.22
CA PRO A 54 13.11 21.85 -36.24
C PRO A 54 13.45 23.34 -36.26
N LYS A 55 12.49 24.21 -36.57
CA LYS A 55 12.71 25.65 -36.53
C LYS A 55 12.65 26.21 -35.11
N THR A 56 11.78 25.66 -34.29
CA THR A 56 11.61 26.07 -32.88
C THR A 56 12.44 25.24 -31.92
N ASN A 57 12.77 23.98 -32.30
CA ASN A 57 13.59 23.07 -31.52
C ASN A 57 14.71 22.39 -32.34
N PRO A 58 15.70 23.20 -32.82
CA PRO A 58 16.76 22.69 -33.72
C PRO A 58 17.66 21.63 -33.06
N ASN A 59 17.83 21.68 -31.75
CA ASN A 59 18.66 20.75 -30.98
C ASN A 59 17.87 19.58 -30.39
N PHE A 60 16.59 19.45 -30.72
CA PHE A 60 15.69 18.39 -30.23
C PHE A 60 15.74 18.23 -28.70
N GLN A 61 15.59 19.33 -27.98
CA GLN A 61 15.51 19.30 -26.51
C GLN A 61 14.08 19.05 -26.05
N GLU A 62 13.93 18.37 -24.92
CA GLU A 62 12.62 18.17 -24.28
C GLU A 62 12.11 19.52 -23.75
N ARG A 63 11.05 20.07 -24.34
CA ARG A 63 10.53 21.40 -24.03
C ARG A 63 9.05 21.42 -23.71
N LEU A 64 8.30 20.45 -24.19
CA LEU A 64 6.92 20.26 -23.78
C LEU A 64 6.89 19.54 -22.43
N GLY A 65 6.00 19.93 -21.54
CA GLY A 65 6.18 19.57 -20.15
C GLY A 65 5.29 18.45 -19.68
N ILE A 66 5.70 17.19 -19.78
CA ILE A 66 5.17 16.14 -18.92
C ILE A 66 6.05 16.04 -17.68
N ASN A 67 5.47 16.38 -16.52
CA ASN A 67 6.16 16.30 -15.24
C ASN A 67 6.07 14.87 -14.66
N ALA A 68 4.85 14.34 -14.53
CA ALA A 68 4.62 13.09 -13.81
C ALA A 68 3.47 12.27 -14.41
N VAL A 69 3.45 11.00 -14.07
CA VAL A 69 2.40 10.01 -14.39
C VAL A 69 2.03 9.30 -13.11
N MET A 70 0.78 9.43 -12.65
CA MET A 70 0.38 8.95 -11.32
C MET A 70 -1.10 8.64 -11.22
N ASN A 71 -1.53 8.10 -10.09
CA ASN A 71 -2.91 8.04 -9.59
C ASN A 71 -3.93 7.56 -10.63
N SER A 72 -3.79 6.33 -11.09
CA SER A 72 -4.65 5.76 -12.13
C SER A 72 -5.86 5.00 -11.57
N GLY A 73 -7.03 5.23 -12.14
CA GLY A 73 -8.11 4.24 -12.10
C GLY A 73 -7.72 3.00 -12.90
N ALA A 74 -8.23 1.84 -12.52
CA ALA A 74 -7.87 0.57 -13.14
C ALA A 74 -9.10 -0.30 -13.39
N ILE A 75 -9.13 -1.00 -14.53
CA ILE A 75 -10.20 -1.92 -14.90
C ILE A 75 -9.70 -3.02 -15.83
N GLU A 76 -10.29 -4.21 -15.72
CA GLU A 76 -10.08 -5.29 -16.69
C GLU A 76 -11.28 -5.33 -17.65
N LEU A 77 -10.99 -5.33 -18.95
CA LEU A 77 -11.99 -5.49 -20.01
C LEU A 77 -11.46 -6.47 -21.05
N ASN A 78 -12.25 -7.50 -21.34
CA ASN A 78 -11.93 -8.49 -22.38
C ASN A 78 -10.54 -9.15 -22.24
N GLY A 79 -10.12 -9.39 -21.00
CA GLY A 79 -8.84 -10.03 -20.69
C GLY A 79 -7.61 -9.10 -20.74
N LYS A 80 -7.80 -7.82 -21.03
CA LYS A 80 -6.74 -6.79 -20.97
C LYS A 80 -6.91 -5.89 -19.75
N TYR A 81 -5.80 -5.32 -19.32
CA TYR A 81 -5.71 -4.41 -18.17
C TYR A 81 -5.61 -2.98 -18.67
N TYR A 82 -6.50 -2.12 -18.20
CA TYR A 82 -6.55 -0.71 -18.56
C TYR A 82 -6.36 0.16 -17.33
N LEU A 83 -5.55 1.19 -17.49
CA LEU A 83 -5.33 2.25 -16.51
C LEU A 83 -5.78 3.57 -17.14
N VAL A 84 -6.66 4.31 -16.48
CA VAL A 84 -6.92 5.72 -16.79
C VAL A 84 -6.02 6.55 -15.90
N VAL A 85 -4.91 7.00 -16.48
CA VAL A 85 -3.77 7.56 -15.79
C VAL A 85 -3.88 9.07 -15.75
N ARG A 86 -3.60 9.67 -14.60
CA ARG A 86 -3.32 11.10 -14.50
C ARG A 86 -1.94 11.39 -15.06
N VAL A 87 -1.89 12.23 -16.08
CA VAL A 87 -0.65 12.81 -16.61
C VAL A 87 -0.63 14.28 -16.22
N GLU A 88 0.41 14.70 -15.53
CA GLU A 88 0.57 16.07 -15.05
C GLU A 88 1.63 16.80 -15.86
N GLY A 89 1.28 18.01 -16.32
CA GLY A 89 2.20 18.92 -16.98
C GLY A 89 3.06 19.73 -16.01
N ASN A 90 4.09 20.38 -16.53
CA ASN A 90 4.96 21.26 -15.74
C ASN A 90 4.22 22.51 -15.20
N ASP A 91 3.04 22.81 -15.75
CA ASP A 91 2.13 23.86 -15.30
C ASP A 91 1.18 23.40 -14.18
N ARG A 92 1.33 22.15 -13.69
CA ARG A 92 0.49 21.47 -12.70
C ARG A 92 -0.94 21.14 -13.17
N LYS A 93 -1.27 21.39 -14.42
CA LYS A 93 -2.53 20.91 -14.99
C LYS A 93 -2.41 19.46 -15.35
N SER A 94 -3.49 18.74 -15.17
CA SER A 94 -3.57 17.31 -15.43
C SER A 94 -4.58 17.00 -16.52
N PHE A 95 -4.37 15.88 -17.19
CA PHE A 95 -5.32 15.28 -18.11
C PHE A 95 -5.27 13.76 -17.94
N PHE A 96 -6.27 13.06 -18.45
CA PHE A 96 -6.34 11.61 -18.38
C PHE A 96 -5.93 10.96 -19.69
N VAL A 97 -5.27 9.83 -19.58
CA VAL A 97 -4.87 8.97 -20.71
C VAL A 97 -5.14 7.53 -20.38
N VAL A 98 -5.63 6.77 -21.36
CA VAL A 98 -5.72 5.32 -21.22
C VAL A 98 -4.39 4.68 -21.53
N ALA A 99 -3.92 3.81 -20.65
CA ALA A 99 -2.83 2.89 -20.91
C ALA A 99 -3.34 1.46 -20.84
N GLU A 100 -2.87 0.59 -21.73
CA GLU A 100 -3.29 -0.83 -21.75
C GLU A 100 -2.11 -1.78 -21.65
N SER A 101 -2.38 -2.98 -21.13
CA SER A 101 -1.43 -4.08 -20.99
C SER A 101 -2.15 -5.43 -21.12
N ASP A 102 -1.47 -6.42 -21.67
CA ASP A 102 -1.96 -7.81 -21.72
C ASP A 102 -1.68 -8.58 -20.40
N THR A 103 -0.75 -8.11 -19.57
CA THR A 103 -0.30 -8.83 -18.36
C THR A 103 -0.72 -8.17 -17.05
N GLY A 104 -0.96 -6.86 -17.06
CA GLY A 104 -1.23 -6.06 -15.87
C GLY A 104 -0.02 -5.75 -15.00
N ILE A 105 1.15 -6.31 -15.29
CA ILE A 105 2.40 -6.08 -14.53
C ILE A 105 3.52 -5.47 -15.37
N ASP A 106 3.44 -5.59 -16.69
CA ASP A 106 4.37 -5.02 -17.66
C ASP A 106 3.67 -4.75 -19.00
N GLY A 107 4.40 -4.22 -19.99
CA GLY A 107 3.88 -4.01 -21.34
C GLY A 107 2.85 -2.89 -21.44
N PHE A 108 2.70 -2.07 -20.42
CA PHE A 108 1.79 -0.93 -20.51
C PHE A 108 2.27 0.07 -21.55
N HIS A 109 1.34 0.54 -22.39
CA HIS A 109 1.56 1.61 -23.35
C HIS A 109 0.35 2.53 -23.38
N PHE A 110 0.58 3.81 -23.56
CA PHE A 110 -0.47 4.81 -23.69
C PHE A 110 -1.16 4.70 -25.05
N TRP A 111 -2.46 4.99 -25.08
CA TRP A 111 -3.14 5.28 -26.32
C TRP A 111 -2.62 6.58 -26.94
N ASP A 112 -2.81 6.74 -28.25
CA ASP A 112 -2.20 7.84 -29.01
C ASP A 112 -2.76 9.22 -28.68
N TYR A 113 -3.88 9.30 -27.95
CA TYR A 113 -4.55 10.54 -27.61
C TYR A 113 -5.10 10.53 -26.17
N PRO A 114 -5.13 11.70 -25.51
CA PRO A 114 -5.75 11.86 -24.21
C PRO A 114 -7.26 11.57 -24.21
N VAL A 115 -7.80 11.20 -23.06
CA VAL A 115 -9.24 11.12 -22.85
C VAL A 115 -9.86 12.48 -23.10
N GLN A 116 -10.83 12.53 -24.02
CA GLN A 116 -11.61 13.72 -24.30
C GLN A 116 -12.81 13.78 -23.38
N LEU A 117 -12.73 14.59 -22.33
CA LEU A 117 -13.87 14.86 -21.46
C LEU A 117 -14.69 16.01 -22.04
N PRO A 118 -16.03 15.87 -22.15
CA PRO A 118 -16.88 17.01 -22.45
C PRO A 118 -16.76 18.06 -21.34
N ASP A 119 -16.68 19.34 -21.73
CA ASP A 119 -16.67 20.46 -20.79
C ASP A 119 -18.05 20.59 -20.11
N THR A 120 -18.04 20.65 -18.78
CA THR A 120 -19.29 20.91 -18.02
C THR A 120 -19.39 22.33 -17.53
N CYS A 121 -18.26 22.95 -17.18
CA CYS A 121 -18.22 24.37 -16.86
C CYS A 121 -16.91 25.01 -17.39
N PRO A 122 -16.97 26.28 -17.88
CA PRO A 122 -15.80 26.99 -18.36
C PRO A 122 -14.77 27.28 -17.24
N GLU A 123 -15.16 27.03 -16.00
CA GLU A 123 -14.39 27.38 -14.80
C GLU A 123 -13.57 26.22 -14.26
N GLU A 124 -13.80 25.00 -14.77
CA GLU A 124 -12.99 23.83 -14.44
C GLU A 124 -11.57 24.03 -14.95
N THR A 125 -10.63 24.16 -14.03
CA THR A 125 -9.23 24.49 -14.34
C THR A 125 -8.33 23.26 -14.32
N ASN A 126 -8.75 22.19 -13.64
CA ASN A 126 -7.97 20.96 -13.52
C ASN A 126 -8.84 19.75 -13.20
N VAL A 127 -8.46 18.59 -13.71
CA VAL A 127 -9.12 17.28 -13.44
C VAL A 127 -8.06 16.25 -13.11
N TYR A 128 -8.27 15.46 -12.04
CA TYR A 128 -7.29 14.48 -11.60
C TYR A 128 -7.87 13.36 -10.76
N ASP A 129 -7.09 12.29 -10.61
CA ASP A 129 -7.31 11.19 -9.67
C ASP A 129 -8.60 10.40 -9.93
N MET A 130 -8.83 9.97 -11.18
CA MET A 130 -10.01 9.17 -11.56
C MET A 130 -9.97 7.76 -10.94
N ARG A 131 -11.13 7.31 -10.45
CA ARG A 131 -11.43 5.91 -10.08
C ARG A 131 -12.40 5.34 -11.10
N LEU A 132 -12.19 4.11 -11.53
CA LEU A 132 -13.05 3.44 -12.48
C LEU A 132 -13.88 2.37 -11.78
N THR A 133 -15.20 2.53 -11.84
CA THR A 133 -16.14 1.57 -11.28
C THR A 133 -16.93 0.91 -12.40
N LYS A 134 -16.77 -0.40 -12.56
CA LYS A 134 -17.71 -1.20 -13.36
C LYS A 134 -18.93 -1.48 -12.50
N HIS A 135 -20.00 -0.75 -12.74
CA HIS A 135 -21.21 -0.79 -11.94
C HIS A 135 -22.18 -1.86 -12.46
N GLU A 136 -23.02 -2.39 -11.59
CA GLU A 136 -23.98 -3.46 -11.93
C GLU A 136 -25.07 -3.03 -12.92
N ASP A 137 -25.34 -1.73 -13.10
CA ASP A 137 -26.19 -1.19 -14.16
C ASP A 137 -25.58 -1.33 -15.57
N GLY A 138 -24.37 -1.85 -15.64
CA GLY A 138 -23.65 -2.13 -16.88
C GLY A 138 -22.88 -0.94 -17.45
N TRP A 139 -22.76 0.19 -16.76
CA TRP A 139 -21.86 1.30 -17.10
C TRP A 139 -20.50 1.16 -16.40
N ILE A 140 -19.52 1.79 -16.99
CA ILE A 140 -18.23 2.06 -16.35
C ILE A 140 -18.24 3.54 -15.99
N TYR A 141 -18.20 3.84 -14.71
CA TYR A 141 -18.14 5.21 -14.21
C TYR A 141 -16.72 5.59 -13.88
N GLY A 142 -16.34 6.81 -14.23
CA GLY A 142 -15.13 7.48 -13.76
C GLY A 142 -15.52 8.56 -12.76
N VAL A 143 -15.05 8.45 -11.53
CA VAL A 143 -15.23 9.49 -10.51
C VAL A 143 -13.87 10.12 -10.22
N PHE A 144 -13.75 11.44 -10.32
CA PHE A 144 -12.48 12.15 -10.26
C PHE A 144 -12.63 13.50 -9.54
N CYS A 145 -11.52 14.13 -9.20
CA CYS A 145 -11.52 15.47 -8.66
C CYS A 145 -11.60 16.49 -9.80
N SER A 146 -12.63 17.32 -9.75
CA SER A 146 -12.80 18.51 -10.58
C SER A 146 -12.44 19.74 -9.75
N GLU A 147 -11.53 20.56 -10.22
CA GLU A 147 -10.99 21.72 -9.52
C GLU A 147 -11.29 22.99 -10.27
N SER A 148 -11.80 23.99 -9.56
CA SER A 148 -12.00 25.35 -10.07
C SER A 148 -11.38 26.37 -9.13
N LYS A 149 -11.11 27.60 -9.66
CA LYS A 149 -10.63 28.71 -8.84
C LYS A 149 -11.71 29.16 -7.85
N ASP A 150 -11.36 29.26 -6.59
CA ASP A 150 -12.22 29.91 -5.60
C ASP A 150 -12.26 31.43 -5.86
N LYS A 151 -13.37 31.89 -6.44
CA LYS A 151 -13.58 33.31 -6.78
C LYS A 151 -13.84 34.20 -5.56
N THR A 152 -14.18 33.61 -4.43
CA THR A 152 -14.43 34.33 -3.19
C THR A 152 -13.18 34.62 -2.39
N ASN A 153 -12.09 33.89 -2.68
CA ASN A 153 -10.81 34.01 -2.01
C ASN A 153 -9.77 34.71 -2.91
N PRO A 154 -9.16 35.83 -2.46
CA PRO A 154 -8.15 36.55 -3.22
C PRO A 154 -6.83 35.81 -3.40
N ASP A 155 -6.54 34.80 -2.59
CA ASP A 155 -5.35 33.98 -2.75
C ASP A 155 -5.40 33.21 -4.07
N LEU A 156 -4.37 33.38 -4.91
CA LEU A 156 -4.29 32.73 -6.22
C LEU A 156 -4.23 31.21 -6.15
N SER A 157 -3.81 30.66 -5.01
CA SER A 157 -3.76 29.20 -4.78
C SER A 157 -5.08 28.63 -4.28
N ALA A 158 -6.03 29.46 -3.87
CA ALA A 158 -7.32 29.00 -3.37
C ALA A 158 -8.18 28.40 -4.49
N ALA A 159 -8.68 27.19 -4.23
CA ALA A 159 -9.47 26.43 -5.18
C ALA A 159 -10.69 25.78 -4.49
N VAL A 160 -11.66 25.37 -5.31
CA VAL A 160 -12.80 24.55 -4.93
C VAL A 160 -12.63 23.19 -5.59
N ALA A 161 -12.83 22.11 -4.83
CA ALA A 161 -12.78 20.75 -5.31
C ALA A 161 -14.14 20.07 -5.19
N GLU A 162 -14.61 19.51 -6.30
CA GLU A 162 -15.83 18.72 -6.39
C GLU A 162 -15.54 17.35 -6.96
N ALA A 163 -16.45 16.39 -6.80
CA ALA A 163 -16.34 15.09 -7.43
C ALA A 163 -17.02 15.11 -8.80
N GLY A 164 -16.23 15.12 -9.86
CA GLY A 164 -16.71 14.99 -11.23
C GLY A 164 -17.07 13.54 -11.54
N ILE A 165 -18.13 13.34 -12.34
CA ILE A 165 -18.62 12.03 -12.76
C ILE A 165 -18.66 11.95 -14.28
N VAL A 166 -18.12 10.87 -14.83
CA VAL A 166 -18.28 10.49 -16.24
C VAL A 166 -18.70 9.04 -16.34
N ARG A 167 -19.29 8.65 -17.48
CA ARG A 167 -19.55 7.24 -17.79
C ARG A 167 -19.11 6.86 -19.20
N THR A 168 -18.80 5.60 -19.38
CA THR A 168 -18.37 5.04 -20.67
C THR A 168 -18.76 3.56 -20.78
N LYS A 169 -18.69 3.01 -22.00
CA LYS A 169 -18.81 1.56 -22.26
C LYS A 169 -17.50 0.96 -22.79
N ASP A 170 -16.58 1.79 -23.28
CA ASP A 170 -15.45 1.37 -24.10
C ASP A 170 -14.12 2.09 -23.78
N LEU A 171 -14.10 2.98 -22.80
CA LEU A 171 -13.02 3.88 -22.43
C LEU A 171 -12.62 4.89 -23.54
N LYS A 172 -13.35 4.94 -24.65
CA LYS A 172 -13.09 5.84 -25.78
C LYS A 172 -14.05 7.00 -25.83
N THR A 173 -15.34 6.66 -25.67
CA THR A 173 -16.41 7.65 -25.67
C THR A 173 -16.86 7.89 -24.25
N TRP A 174 -16.79 9.14 -23.82
CA TRP A 174 -17.12 9.53 -22.44
C TRP A 174 -18.30 10.51 -22.44
N GLU A 175 -19.23 10.24 -21.54
CA GLU A 175 -20.33 11.13 -21.24
C GLU A 175 -20.10 11.77 -19.88
N ARG A 176 -20.17 13.10 -19.80
CA ARG A 176 -20.05 13.85 -18.55
C ARG A 176 -21.41 13.98 -17.89
N LEU A 177 -21.48 13.65 -16.60
CA LEU A 177 -22.63 13.84 -15.74
C LEU A 177 -22.42 15.06 -14.84
N ASP A 178 -23.44 15.45 -14.07
CA ASP A 178 -23.29 16.51 -13.09
C ASP A 178 -22.26 16.11 -12.01
N ASN A 179 -21.54 17.09 -11.48
CA ASN A 179 -20.68 16.84 -10.33
C ASN A 179 -21.53 16.45 -9.12
N LEU A 180 -21.02 15.50 -8.34
CA LEU A 180 -21.65 15.08 -7.09
C LEU A 180 -21.78 16.26 -6.13
N LYS A 181 -22.96 16.50 -5.62
CA LYS A 181 -23.27 17.49 -4.58
C LYS A 181 -23.54 16.81 -3.25
N THR A 182 -23.04 17.40 -2.18
CA THR A 182 -23.30 16.97 -0.82
C THR A 182 -23.84 18.16 -0.04
N LEU A 183 -24.94 17.97 0.70
CA LEU A 183 -25.63 19.10 1.34
C LEU A 183 -24.85 19.71 2.52
N HIS A 184 -24.03 18.90 3.19
CA HIS A 184 -23.36 19.29 4.44
C HIS A 184 -21.84 19.43 4.32
N SER A 185 -21.26 19.15 3.15
CA SER A 185 -19.81 19.22 2.91
C SER A 185 -19.53 20.14 1.72
N PRO A 186 -18.89 21.27 1.93
CA PRO A 186 -18.68 22.27 0.87
C PRO A 186 -17.74 21.75 -0.24
N GLN A 187 -16.88 20.80 0.07
CA GLN A 187 -15.93 20.23 -0.88
C GLN A 187 -15.78 18.73 -0.70
N GLN A 188 -15.49 18.03 -1.80
CA GLN A 188 -15.31 16.58 -1.86
C GLN A 188 -14.07 16.20 -2.65
N ARG A 189 -13.28 15.28 -2.12
CA ARG A 189 -12.13 14.69 -2.80
C ARG A 189 -12.10 13.17 -2.53
N ASN A 190 -11.43 12.42 -3.41
CA ASN A 190 -11.28 10.96 -3.26
C ASN A 190 -12.61 10.22 -3.11
N VAL A 191 -13.61 10.68 -3.85
CA VAL A 191 -14.91 10.01 -3.91
C VAL A 191 -14.79 8.75 -4.75
N VAL A 192 -15.43 7.68 -4.29
CA VAL A 192 -15.46 6.38 -4.95
C VAL A 192 -16.88 5.90 -5.05
N LEU A 193 -17.34 5.58 -6.26
CA LEU A 193 -18.63 4.93 -6.47
C LEU A 193 -18.52 3.44 -6.12
N HIS A 194 -19.41 2.94 -5.28
CA HIS A 194 -19.55 1.51 -5.00
C HIS A 194 -20.02 0.75 -6.24
N PRO A 195 -19.53 -0.48 -6.51
CA PRO A 195 -19.85 -1.18 -7.76
C PRO A 195 -21.27 -1.74 -7.84
N GLU A 196 -21.98 -1.82 -6.74
CA GLU A 196 -23.34 -2.35 -6.64
C GLU A 196 -24.27 -1.32 -6.00
N PHE A 197 -25.57 -1.40 -6.30
CA PHE A 197 -26.58 -0.62 -5.58
C PHE A 197 -26.64 -1.03 -4.11
N VAL A 198 -26.90 -0.07 -3.24
CA VAL A 198 -27.19 -0.28 -1.82
C VAL A 198 -28.59 0.26 -1.57
N ASP A 199 -29.49 -0.58 -1.09
CA ASP A 199 -30.91 -0.24 -0.91
C ASP A 199 -31.57 0.34 -2.19
N GLY A 200 -31.13 -0.15 -3.37
CA GLY A 200 -31.63 0.29 -4.67
C GLY A 200 -31.09 1.65 -5.13
N LYS A 201 -30.09 2.22 -4.45
CA LYS A 201 -29.49 3.53 -4.73
C LYS A 201 -28.00 3.39 -5.08
N TYR A 202 -27.48 4.38 -5.81
CA TYR A 202 -26.04 4.51 -5.99
C TYR A 202 -25.38 4.88 -4.67
N ALA A 203 -24.31 4.18 -4.31
CA ALA A 203 -23.61 4.39 -3.05
C ALA A 203 -22.21 4.95 -3.29
N PHE A 204 -21.81 5.93 -2.48
CA PHE A 204 -20.53 6.58 -2.60
C PHE A 204 -19.76 6.54 -1.28
N TYR A 205 -18.48 6.22 -1.38
CA TYR A 205 -17.52 6.59 -0.34
C TYR A 205 -17.04 8.00 -0.60
N THR A 206 -17.22 8.88 0.38
CA THR A 206 -16.93 10.31 0.27
C THR A 206 -15.77 10.71 1.16
N ARG A 207 -15.30 11.92 1.01
CA ARG A 207 -14.37 12.57 1.96
C ARG A 207 -14.77 14.02 2.14
N PRO A 208 -15.68 14.28 3.08
CA PRO A 208 -16.13 15.63 3.36
C PRO A 208 -14.99 16.50 3.87
N MET A 209 -14.88 17.73 3.34
CA MET A 209 -13.85 18.70 3.67
C MET A 209 -14.45 20.09 3.79
N ASP A 210 -13.93 20.90 4.72
CA ASP A 210 -14.37 22.28 4.91
C ASP A 210 -13.74 23.22 3.86
N GLY A 211 -12.55 22.87 3.34
CA GLY A 211 -11.84 23.65 2.33
C GLY A 211 -11.00 22.79 1.40
N PHE A 212 -10.30 23.43 0.47
CA PHE A 212 -9.53 22.73 -0.57
C PHE A 212 -8.41 21.83 -0.02
N ILE A 213 -7.70 22.29 1.02
CA ILE A 213 -6.65 21.52 1.70
C ILE A 213 -7.07 21.16 3.11
N GLU A 214 -7.73 22.09 3.80
CA GLU A 214 -8.14 21.97 5.17
C GLU A 214 -9.31 20.99 5.31
N THR A 215 -9.13 20.01 6.17
CA THR A 215 -10.17 19.01 6.44
C THR A 215 -11.17 19.47 7.49
N GLY A 216 -10.82 20.50 8.28
CA GLY A 216 -11.64 21.01 9.38
C GLY A 216 -12.13 19.92 10.32
N SER A 217 -13.43 19.84 10.51
CA SER A 217 -14.09 18.76 11.26
C SER A 217 -14.22 17.44 10.47
N GLY A 218 -14.04 17.48 9.13
CA GLY A 218 -14.13 16.35 8.23
C GLY A 218 -12.82 15.57 8.08
N GLY A 219 -12.52 15.10 6.86
CA GLY A 219 -11.27 14.41 6.51
C GLY A 219 -11.24 12.94 6.85
N GLY A 220 -12.35 12.36 7.32
CA GLY A 220 -12.60 10.93 7.40
C GLY A 220 -13.19 10.37 6.11
N ILE A 221 -13.39 9.05 6.04
CA ILE A 221 -14.16 8.43 4.96
C ILE A 221 -15.63 8.44 5.35
N GLY A 222 -16.45 9.10 4.51
CA GLY A 222 -17.89 9.10 4.61
C GLY A 222 -18.52 8.03 3.71
N PHE A 223 -19.80 7.82 3.90
CA PHE A 223 -20.66 6.98 3.06
C PHE A 223 -22.01 7.66 2.88
N GLY A 224 -22.47 7.73 1.65
CA GLY A 224 -23.75 8.35 1.32
C GLY A 224 -24.41 7.70 0.14
N LEU A 225 -25.73 7.85 0.02
CA LEU A 225 -26.57 7.28 -1.02
C LEU A 225 -27.13 8.37 -1.92
N CYS A 226 -27.31 8.04 -3.20
CA CYS A 226 -27.83 8.92 -4.24
C CYS A 226 -28.86 8.17 -5.07
N ASP A 227 -30.01 8.78 -5.33
CA ASP A 227 -31.09 8.16 -6.10
C ASP A 227 -30.84 8.24 -7.61
N ASP A 228 -30.24 9.33 -8.08
CA ASP A 228 -30.00 9.62 -9.51
C ASP A 228 -28.54 10.00 -9.73
N ILE A 229 -27.79 9.17 -10.47
CA ILE A 229 -26.38 9.44 -10.73
C ILE A 229 -26.16 10.51 -11.80
N GLU A 230 -27.15 10.81 -12.66
CA GLU A 230 -27.03 11.87 -13.67
C GLU A 230 -27.08 13.26 -13.03
N HIS A 231 -27.84 13.36 -11.91
CA HIS A 231 -27.94 14.57 -11.08
C HIS A 231 -27.59 14.25 -9.62
N ALA A 232 -26.37 13.78 -9.40
CA ALA A 232 -25.98 13.15 -8.15
C ALA A 232 -25.98 14.11 -6.95
N VAL A 233 -26.86 13.83 -5.97
CA VAL A 233 -26.98 14.54 -4.71
C VAL A 233 -26.99 13.55 -3.54
N ILE A 234 -26.16 13.76 -2.56
CA ILE A 234 -26.16 13.04 -1.28
C ILE A 234 -26.67 13.98 -0.19
N ASP A 235 -27.79 13.62 0.38
CA ASP A 235 -28.44 14.40 1.45
C ASP A 235 -27.74 14.19 2.80
N GLU A 236 -27.34 12.96 3.11
CA GLU A 236 -26.70 12.60 4.37
C GLU A 236 -25.44 11.79 4.14
N GLU A 237 -24.35 12.18 4.80
CA GLU A 237 -23.07 11.48 4.83
C GLU A 237 -22.80 10.94 6.24
N LYS A 238 -22.60 9.62 6.34
CA LYS A 238 -22.18 8.97 7.59
C LYS A 238 -20.67 8.73 7.56
N ILE A 239 -19.92 9.26 8.52
CA ILE A 239 -18.48 8.97 8.65
C ILE A 239 -18.31 7.54 9.15
N ILE A 240 -17.73 6.68 8.33
CA ILE A 240 -17.48 5.26 8.60
C ILE A 240 -16.05 4.96 9.05
N SER A 241 -15.07 5.75 8.60
CA SER A 241 -13.67 5.65 9.05
C SER A 241 -13.17 7.03 9.46
N LYS A 242 -13.02 7.22 10.79
CA LYS A 242 -12.66 8.50 11.39
C LYS A 242 -11.15 8.73 11.37
N ARG A 243 -10.77 10.01 11.45
CA ARG A 243 -9.41 10.38 11.85
C ARG A 243 -9.19 9.99 13.31
N ILE A 244 -8.02 9.43 13.61
CA ILE A 244 -7.67 8.99 14.97
C ILE A 244 -6.31 9.60 15.33
N TYR A 245 -6.28 10.33 16.45
CA TYR A 245 -5.07 10.94 16.98
C TYR A 245 -3.96 9.92 17.19
N HIS A 246 -2.75 10.29 16.81
CA HIS A 246 -1.52 9.51 16.97
C HIS A 246 -1.53 8.17 16.20
N THR A 247 -2.26 8.11 15.10
CA THR A 247 -2.28 6.98 14.16
C THR A 247 -1.91 7.42 12.75
N LEU A 248 -1.96 6.48 11.80
CA LEU A 248 -1.72 6.76 10.38
C LEU A 248 -2.80 7.64 9.73
N THR A 249 -3.95 7.84 10.40
CA THR A 249 -5.08 8.65 9.89
C THR A 249 -5.26 9.97 10.64
N GLU A 250 -4.30 10.41 11.44
CA GLU A 250 -4.46 11.57 12.33
C GLU A 250 -4.72 12.89 11.57
N SER A 251 -4.09 13.09 10.43
CA SER A 251 -4.27 14.31 9.63
C SER A 251 -5.49 14.22 8.73
N LYS A 252 -5.57 13.17 7.93
CA LYS A 252 -6.70 12.84 7.05
C LYS A 252 -6.61 11.41 6.55
N ASN A 253 -7.71 10.88 6.06
CA ASN A 253 -7.77 9.63 5.32
C ASN A 253 -8.78 9.74 4.17
N GLY A 254 -8.77 8.79 3.27
CA GLY A 254 -9.70 8.77 2.15
C GLY A 254 -9.72 7.42 1.46
N ALA A 255 -10.83 7.13 0.80
CA ALA A 255 -10.96 5.95 -0.05
C ALA A 255 -9.92 6.00 -1.18
N GLY A 256 -9.38 4.87 -1.51
CA GLY A 256 -8.40 4.71 -2.58
C GLY A 256 -9.02 4.08 -3.82
N ALA A 257 -8.82 2.79 -4.01
CA ALA A 257 -9.41 2.03 -5.10
C ALA A 257 -10.90 1.72 -4.85
N VAL A 258 -11.62 1.36 -5.92
CA VAL A 258 -12.97 0.83 -5.84
C VAL A 258 -12.98 -0.43 -4.96
N PRO A 259 -13.97 -0.59 -4.07
CA PRO A 259 -14.05 -1.76 -3.19
C PRO A 259 -14.05 -3.07 -3.96
N ILE A 260 -13.33 -4.05 -3.44
CA ILE A 260 -13.26 -5.39 -3.99
C ILE A 260 -14.25 -6.29 -3.24
N ARG A 261 -15.14 -6.96 -3.96
CA ARG A 261 -16.04 -7.93 -3.35
C ARG A 261 -15.25 -9.17 -2.94
N GLY A 262 -15.15 -9.40 -1.64
CA GLY A 262 -14.64 -10.62 -1.05
C GLY A 262 -15.73 -11.65 -0.80
N LYS A 263 -15.37 -12.75 -0.12
CA LYS A 263 -16.29 -13.80 0.34
C LYS A 263 -16.99 -13.40 1.63
N LYS A 264 -16.34 -12.62 2.49
CA LYS A 264 -16.78 -12.25 3.84
C LYS A 264 -17.09 -10.77 3.99
N CYS A 265 -16.49 -9.91 3.16
CA CYS A 265 -16.63 -8.46 3.25
C CYS A 265 -16.34 -7.78 1.93
N TRP A 266 -16.71 -6.51 1.81
CA TRP A 266 -16.11 -5.59 0.85
C TRP A 266 -14.74 -5.16 1.37
N ILE A 267 -13.71 -5.34 0.54
CA ILE A 267 -12.32 -5.00 0.86
C ILE A 267 -12.05 -3.60 0.35
N ASN A 268 -11.78 -2.67 1.26
CA ASN A 268 -11.51 -1.28 0.97
C ASN A 268 -10.02 -0.99 1.15
N ILE A 269 -9.34 -0.54 0.09
CA ILE A 269 -7.95 -0.08 0.15
C ILE A 269 -7.99 1.44 0.22
N ALA A 270 -7.52 2.01 1.32
CA ALA A 270 -7.58 3.43 1.62
C ALA A 270 -6.20 3.99 1.89
N HIS A 271 -6.07 5.32 1.87
CA HIS A 271 -4.86 6.01 2.29
C HIS A 271 -5.07 6.71 3.62
N GLY A 272 -4.05 6.65 4.45
CA GLY A 272 -3.96 7.41 5.69
C GLY A 272 -2.81 8.40 5.62
N VAL A 273 -2.99 9.56 6.27
CA VAL A 273 -2.05 10.68 6.21
C VAL A 273 -1.73 11.16 7.61
N ARG A 274 -0.45 11.34 7.88
CA ARG A 274 0.04 11.98 9.09
C ARG A 274 1.10 13.03 8.79
N ASN A 275 1.24 14.00 9.69
CA ASN A 275 2.31 14.99 9.63
C ASN A 275 3.63 14.38 10.10
N THR A 276 4.72 14.81 9.47
CA THR A 276 6.10 14.54 9.91
C THR A 276 6.90 15.84 9.83
N ALA A 277 8.08 15.86 10.44
CA ALA A 277 8.98 17.01 10.35
C ALA A 277 9.37 17.36 8.89
N ALA A 278 9.31 16.39 7.98
CA ALA A 278 9.64 16.55 6.56
C ALA A 278 8.39 16.72 5.65
N GLY A 279 7.24 17.01 6.22
CA GLY A 279 5.98 17.14 5.49
C GLY A 279 5.01 16.00 5.75
N LEU A 280 4.05 15.82 4.85
CA LEU A 280 3.03 14.78 4.96
C LEU A 280 3.58 13.41 4.58
N ARG A 281 3.17 12.38 5.30
CA ARG A 281 3.42 10.98 4.94
C ARG A 281 2.10 10.30 4.61
N TYR A 282 2.01 9.73 3.41
CA TYR A 282 0.89 8.92 2.95
C TYR A 282 1.27 7.44 2.93
N VAL A 283 0.36 6.62 3.42
CA VAL A 283 0.48 5.16 3.42
C VAL A 283 -0.86 4.54 3.06
N LEU A 284 -0.86 3.28 2.60
CA LEU A 284 -2.12 2.55 2.39
C LEU A 284 -2.44 1.70 3.61
N TYR A 285 -3.74 1.61 3.92
CA TYR A 285 -4.31 0.68 4.87
C TYR A 285 -5.54 0.01 4.26
N VAL A 286 -6.01 -1.06 4.88
CA VAL A 286 -7.15 -1.84 4.40
C VAL A 286 -8.16 -1.98 5.53
N PHE A 287 -9.44 -1.87 5.19
CA PHE A 287 -10.54 -2.19 6.10
C PHE A 287 -11.64 -2.94 5.37
N GLY A 288 -12.39 -3.75 6.10
CA GLY A 288 -13.51 -4.54 5.57
C GLY A 288 -14.85 -3.95 5.97
N THR A 289 -15.79 -3.83 5.01
CA THR A 289 -17.18 -3.46 5.29
C THR A 289 -18.12 -4.62 5.02
N ASP A 290 -19.28 -4.61 5.67
CA ASP A 290 -20.29 -5.66 5.54
C ASP A 290 -20.78 -5.79 4.09
N LEU A 291 -21.04 -7.01 3.64
CA LEU A 291 -21.47 -7.27 2.25
C LEU A 291 -22.85 -6.70 1.92
N ASN A 292 -23.74 -6.62 2.90
CA ASN A 292 -25.11 -6.14 2.73
C ASN A 292 -25.27 -4.66 3.14
N ASP A 293 -24.40 -4.19 4.04
CA ASP A 293 -24.38 -2.80 4.50
C ASP A 293 -22.95 -2.25 4.40
N PRO A 294 -22.50 -1.76 3.24
CA PRO A 294 -21.17 -1.23 3.03
C PRO A 294 -20.84 0.01 3.89
N SER A 295 -21.82 0.60 4.57
CA SER A 295 -21.57 1.67 5.55
C SER A 295 -21.06 1.16 6.90
N LYS A 296 -21.08 -0.17 7.12
CA LYS A 296 -20.68 -0.79 8.38
C LYS A 296 -19.29 -1.41 8.27
N VAL A 297 -18.33 -0.86 8.97
CA VAL A 297 -16.99 -1.44 9.09
C VAL A 297 -17.02 -2.64 10.03
N ILE A 298 -16.53 -3.79 9.57
CA ILE A 298 -16.51 -5.06 10.31
C ILE A 298 -15.11 -5.62 10.56
N ALA A 299 -14.11 -5.11 9.84
CA ALA A 299 -12.71 -5.50 10.03
C ALA A 299 -11.77 -4.30 9.84
N GLU A 300 -10.89 -4.09 10.83
CA GLU A 300 -9.89 -3.02 10.84
C GLU A 300 -8.58 -3.58 11.39
N PRO A 301 -7.71 -4.15 10.54
CA PRO A 301 -6.40 -4.65 10.98
C PRO A 301 -5.48 -3.50 11.39
N SER A 302 -4.58 -3.77 12.31
CA SER A 302 -3.61 -2.79 12.77
C SER A 302 -2.54 -2.47 11.71
N GLY A 303 -2.03 -1.25 11.80
CA GLY A 303 -0.83 -0.82 11.11
C GLY A 303 -1.03 -0.46 9.65
N VAL A 304 0.08 -0.41 8.95
CA VAL A 304 0.15 -0.01 7.54
C VAL A 304 0.12 -1.24 6.65
N PHE A 305 -0.70 -1.20 5.62
CA PHE A 305 -0.73 -2.25 4.62
C PHE A 305 0.42 -2.10 3.60
N LEU A 306 0.58 -0.91 3.00
CA LEU A 306 1.61 -0.65 2.00
C LEU A 306 2.25 0.73 2.24
N VAL A 307 3.60 0.76 2.22
CA VAL A 307 4.41 1.97 2.43
C VAL A 307 5.41 2.13 1.27
N PRO A 308 5.89 3.36 1.02
CA PRO A 308 6.97 3.54 0.05
C PRO A 308 8.28 2.93 0.57
N LEU A 309 8.98 2.19 -0.28
CA LEU A 309 10.26 1.56 0.02
C LEU A 309 11.36 2.02 -0.94
N GLY A 310 12.59 2.12 -0.46
CA GLY A 310 13.76 2.44 -1.28
C GLY A 310 13.53 3.68 -2.16
N LYS A 311 13.63 3.51 -3.48
CA LYS A 311 13.44 4.58 -4.47
C LYS A 311 12.02 5.15 -4.52
N GLU A 312 11.03 4.41 -4.06
CA GLU A 312 9.63 4.89 -3.96
C GLU A 312 9.45 6.02 -2.94
N ARG A 313 10.48 6.30 -2.12
CA ARG A 313 10.42 7.35 -1.09
C ARG A 313 10.81 8.73 -1.61
N VAL A 314 11.25 8.84 -2.86
CA VAL A 314 11.79 10.05 -3.46
C VAL A 314 11.02 10.41 -4.73
N GLY A 315 10.58 11.65 -4.84
CA GLY A 315 9.85 12.23 -5.96
C GLY A 315 9.35 13.63 -5.61
N ASP A 316 8.31 14.11 -6.30
CA ASP A 316 7.77 15.45 -6.10
C ASP A 316 7.19 15.64 -4.69
N VAL A 317 6.56 14.59 -4.14
CA VAL A 317 6.12 14.55 -2.76
C VAL A 317 6.73 13.34 -2.07
N SER A 318 7.75 13.55 -1.24
CA SER A 318 8.49 12.47 -0.59
C SER A 318 7.66 11.65 0.39
N ASN A 319 7.96 10.35 0.51
CA ASN A 319 7.31 9.40 1.44
C ASN A 319 5.81 9.21 1.22
N VAL A 320 5.35 9.24 -0.03
CA VAL A 320 3.95 9.09 -0.40
C VAL A 320 3.74 7.84 -1.24
N VAL A 321 2.72 7.06 -0.89
CA VAL A 321 2.07 6.10 -1.78
C VAL A 321 0.58 6.36 -1.81
N PHE A 322 -0.01 6.26 -3.00
CA PHE A 322 -1.41 6.55 -3.23
C PHE A 322 -2.01 5.58 -4.24
N THR A 323 -3.27 5.20 -4.09
CA THR A 323 -3.95 4.29 -5.02
C THR A 323 -5.33 4.80 -5.39
N ASN A 324 -5.68 4.65 -6.66
CA ASN A 324 -7.03 4.90 -7.19
C ASN A 324 -7.57 3.68 -7.90
N GLY A 325 -6.76 2.66 -8.12
CA GLY A 325 -7.16 1.52 -8.92
C GLY A 325 -6.69 0.18 -8.39
N ALA A 326 -7.61 -0.76 -8.33
CA ALA A 326 -7.32 -2.17 -8.11
C ALA A 326 -8.21 -3.01 -9.03
N ILE A 327 -7.69 -4.13 -9.48
CA ILE A 327 -8.41 -5.10 -10.31
C ILE A 327 -8.45 -6.41 -9.56
N ALA A 328 -9.65 -6.92 -9.29
CA ALA A 328 -9.87 -8.27 -8.80
C ALA A 328 -10.38 -9.15 -9.94
N LYS A 329 -9.70 -10.27 -10.19
CA LYS A 329 -10.05 -11.23 -11.22
C LYS A 329 -11.00 -12.30 -10.69
N ALA A 330 -11.72 -12.96 -11.58
CA ALA A 330 -12.62 -14.05 -11.23
C ALA A 330 -11.95 -15.24 -10.52
N ASN A 331 -10.64 -15.45 -10.76
CA ASN A 331 -9.84 -16.46 -10.06
C ASN A 331 -9.37 -16.04 -8.67
N GLY A 332 -9.69 -14.84 -8.22
CA GLY A 332 -9.33 -14.28 -6.92
C GLY A 332 -8.01 -13.52 -6.89
N ASP A 333 -7.27 -13.42 -7.98
CA ASP A 333 -6.07 -12.58 -8.06
C ASP A 333 -6.42 -11.11 -7.99
N VAL A 334 -5.61 -10.32 -7.29
CA VAL A 334 -5.78 -8.88 -7.12
C VAL A 334 -4.52 -8.14 -7.53
N TYR A 335 -4.70 -7.13 -8.37
CA TYR A 335 -3.67 -6.18 -8.81
C TYR A 335 -3.98 -4.83 -8.19
N ILE A 336 -3.05 -4.27 -7.41
CA ILE A 336 -3.18 -2.98 -6.76
C ILE A 336 -2.21 -2.01 -7.43
N TYR A 337 -2.75 -1.05 -8.17
CA TYR A 337 -1.95 -0.04 -8.84
C TYR A 337 -1.80 1.16 -7.91
N TYR A 338 -0.55 1.53 -7.60
CA TYR A 338 -0.27 2.65 -6.70
C TYR A 338 0.80 3.57 -7.28
N ALA A 339 0.64 4.85 -7.01
CA ALA A 339 1.66 5.84 -7.31
C ALA A 339 2.64 5.95 -6.15
N SER A 340 3.91 6.23 -6.45
CA SER A 340 4.91 6.62 -5.46
C SER A 340 5.39 8.04 -5.69
N CYS A 341 5.36 8.82 -4.62
CA CYS A 341 5.87 10.20 -4.56
C CYS A 341 5.39 11.11 -5.69
N ASP A 342 4.14 10.87 -6.16
CA ASP A 342 3.46 11.62 -7.23
C ASP A 342 4.24 11.69 -8.56
N THR A 343 5.05 10.66 -8.86
CA THR A 343 5.90 10.66 -10.05
C THR A 343 5.79 9.43 -10.94
N ARG A 344 5.33 8.30 -10.42
CA ARG A 344 5.34 7.01 -11.15
C ARG A 344 4.35 6.02 -10.61
N MET A 345 3.88 5.13 -11.49
CA MET A 345 2.93 4.07 -11.15
C MET A 345 3.64 2.74 -10.94
N HIS A 346 3.23 2.02 -9.92
CA HIS A 346 3.67 0.66 -9.60
C HIS A 346 2.48 -0.28 -9.54
N VAL A 347 2.77 -1.58 -9.44
CA VAL A 347 1.78 -2.61 -9.14
C VAL A 347 2.25 -3.48 -7.98
N ALA A 348 1.33 -3.85 -7.11
CA ALA A 348 1.48 -4.95 -6.16
C ALA A 348 0.42 -6.00 -6.46
N THR A 349 0.76 -7.29 -6.30
CA THR A 349 -0.19 -8.38 -6.53
C THR A 349 -0.42 -9.19 -5.27
N THR A 350 -1.67 -9.64 -5.09
CA THR A 350 -2.12 -10.44 -3.98
C THR A 350 -3.32 -11.29 -4.38
N THR A 351 -4.06 -11.85 -3.42
CA THR A 351 -5.32 -12.54 -3.65
C THR A 351 -6.38 -12.07 -2.67
N ILE A 352 -7.65 -12.25 -3.03
CA ILE A 352 -8.80 -11.98 -2.14
C ILE A 352 -8.63 -12.74 -0.82
N ASP A 353 -8.24 -14.02 -0.87
CA ASP A 353 -8.07 -14.85 0.32
C ASP A 353 -6.99 -14.30 1.27
N LYS A 354 -5.86 -13.81 0.74
CA LYS A 354 -4.81 -13.19 1.56
C LYS A 354 -5.25 -11.85 2.17
N LEU A 355 -6.03 -11.06 1.43
CA LEU A 355 -6.57 -9.80 1.93
C LEU A 355 -7.60 -10.05 3.03
N GLU A 356 -8.48 -11.05 2.89
CA GLU A 356 -9.44 -11.43 3.93
C GLU A 356 -8.74 -12.04 5.15
N ASP A 357 -7.70 -12.88 4.94
CA ASP A 357 -6.89 -13.37 6.04
C ASP A 357 -6.25 -12.23 6.83
N TYR A 358 -5.64 -11.27 6.13
CA TYR A 358 -5.08 -10.07 6.74
C TYR A 358 -6.13 -9.26 7.50
N LEU A 359 -7.31 -9.05 6.91
CA LEU A 359 -8.41 -8.28 7.51
C LEU A 359 -8.93 -8.88 8.82
N PHE A 360 -9.15 -10.20 8.84
CA PHE A 360 -9.83 -10.84 9.96
C PHE A 360 -8.89 -11.45 11.00
N ASN A 361 -7.65 -11.77 10.62
CA ASN A 361 -6.67 -12.43 11.49
C ASN A 361 -5.55 -11.51 11.99
N THR A 362 -5.45 -10.28 11.46
CA THR A 362 -4.56 -9.25 12.02
C THR A 362 -5.30 -8.51 13.14
N PRO A 363 -4.73 -8.40 14.34
CA PRO A 363 -5.35 -7.69 15.45
C PRO A 363 -5.67 -6.24 15.09
N ARG A 364 -6.76 -5.72 15.65
CA ARG A 364 -7.08 -4.29 15.61
C ARG A 364 -5.93 -3.51 16.25
N ASP A 365 -5.64 -2.32 15.72
CA ASP A 365 -4.51 -1.51 16.18
C ASP A 365 -4.54 -1.34 17.70
N PRO A 366 -3.55 -1.84 18.43
CA PRO A 366 -3.43 -1.62 19.85
C PRO A 366 -3.03 -0.15 20.07
N HIS A 367 -3.61 0.47 21.07
CA HIS A 367 -3.36 1.86 21.42
C HIS A 367 -1.91 2.21 21.77
N ARG A 368 -1.04 1.17 21.95
CA ARG A 368 0.38 1.35 22.28
C ARG A 368 1.27 0.32 21.58
N SER A 369 2.15 0.80 20.73
CA SER A 369 3.17 -0.05 20.10
C SER A 369 4.05 -0.84 21.09
N PRO A 370 4.45 -0.29 22.28
CA PRO A 370 5.19 -1.08 23.28
C PRO A 370 4.40 -2.29 23.81
N ASP A 371 3.08 -2.18 23.94
CA ASP A 371 2.26 -3.29 24.42
C ASP A 371 2.17 -4.41 23.38
N CYS A 372 2.14 -4.08 22.09
CA CYS A 372 2.23 -5.06 21.00
C CYS A 372 3.57 -5.81 21.03
N VAL A 373 4.67 -5.08 21.19
CA VAL A 373 6.00 -5.68 21.26
C VAL A 373 6.10 -6.61 22.47
N LYS A 374 5.59 -6.16 23.62
CA LYS A 374 5.54 -6.94 24.84
C LYS A 374 4.75 -8.25 24.66
N GLN A 375 3.52 -8.17 24.12
CA GLN A 375 2.70 -9.34 23.86
C GLN A 375 3.36 -10.34 22.91
N ARG A 376 4.02 -9.87 21.85
CA ARG A 376 4.76 -10.73 20.92
C ARG A 376 5.96 -11.39 21.58
N CYS A 377 6.70 -10.67 22.41
CA CYS A 377 7.80 -11.23 23.17
C CYS A 377 7.31 -12.31 24.14
N GLU A 378 6.20 -12.07 24.84
CA GLU A 378 5.57 -13.04 25.73
C GLU A 378 5.08 -14.29 24.97
N LEU A 379 4.48 -14.11 23.79
CA LEU A 379 4.06 -15.21 22.93
C LEU A 379 5.25 -16.08 22.47
N ILE A 380 6.33 -15.45 21.99
CA ILE A 380 7.55 -16.15 21.56
C ILE A 380 8.16 -16.91 22.74
N MET A 381 8.24 -16.26 23.89
CA MET A 381 8.76 -16.85 25.13
C MET A 381 7.94 -18.08 25.56
N ASN A 382 6.60 -17.96 25.58
CA ASN A 382 5.70 -19.04 25.93
C ASN A 382 5.78 -20.23 24.95
N ASN A 383 5.83 -19.95 23.65
CA ASN A 383 6.01 -21.00 22.62
C ASN A 383 7.36 -21.71 22.79
N THR A 384 8.42 -20.97 23.13
CA THR A 384 9.75 -21.54 23.36
C THR A 384 9.74 -22.43 24.61
N TYR A 385 9.12 -22.00 25.71
CA TYR A 385 8.94 -22.75 26.92
C TYR A 385 8.17 -24.06 26.64
N GLN A 386 7.01 -23.97 25.96
CA GLN A 386 6.21 -25.14 25.59
C GLN A 386 7.01 -26.15 24.76
N ARG A 387 7.73 -25.66 23.74
CA ARG A 387 8.60 -26.52 22.95
C ARG A 387 9.63 -27.26 23.81
N TRP A 388 10.28 -26.58 24.76
CA TRP A 388 11.25 -27.23 25.65
C TRP A 388 10.60 -28.24 26.59
N CYS A 389 9.32 -28.09 26.92
CA CYS A 389 8.58 -29.06 27.75
C CYS A 389 8.14 -30.31 26.99
N GLU A 390 7.96 -30.21 25.64
CA GLU A 390 7.29 -31.26 24.86
C GLU A 390 8.22 -31.96 23.88
N ASP A 391 9.18 -31.25 23.28
CA ASP A 391 10.06 -31.77 22.23
C ASP A 391 11.03 -32.82 22.81
N GLU A 392 11.05 -33.99 22.19
CA GLU A 392 11.92 -35.13 22.57
C GLU A 392 13.42 -34.84 22.39
N TYR A 393 13.79 -33.79 21.71
CA TYR A 393 15.16 -33.29 21.63
C TYR A 393 15.73 -32.97 23.04
N PHE A 394 14.88 -32.52 23.96
CA PHE A 394 15.25 -32.25 25.34
C PHE A 394 15.07 -33.50 26.18
N ASP A 395 16.05 -33.80 27.04
CA ASP A 395 16.03 -34.96 27.91
C ASP A 395 14.85 -34.93 28.91
N ALA A 396 14.55 -36.09 29.51
CA ALA A 396 13.42 -36.25 30.41
C ALA A 396 13.53 -35.38 31.68
N ASP A 397 14.74 -35.19 32.20
CA ASP A 397 15.00 -34.40 33.42
C ASP A 397 14.80 -32.91 33.13
N THR A 398 15.32 -32.40 32.00
CA THR A 398 15.08 -31.05 31.54
C THR A 398 13.57 -30.75 31.36
N ARG A 399 12.83 -31.65 30.72
CA ARG A 399 11.38 -31.50 30.54
C ARG A 399 10.62 -31.55 31.86
N ALA A 400 11.04 -32.42 32.80
CA ALA A 400 10.43 -32.51 34.12
C ALA A 400 10.68 -31.27 34.97
N GLU A 401 11.90 -30.72 34.93
CA GLU A 401 12.27 -29.46 35.58
C GLU A 401 11.38 -28.29 35.10
N LEU A 402 11.16 -28.18 33.77
CA LEU A 402 10.33 -27.13 33.20
C LEU A 402 8.85 -27.33 33.51
N LYS A 403 8.34 -28.56 33.49
CA LYS A 403 6.95 -28.82 33.85
C LYS A 403 6.67 -28.49 35.31
N ALA A 404 7.65 -28.61 36.19
CA ALA A 404 7.51 -28.28 37.62
C ALA A 404 7.29 -26.79 37.89
N ILE A 405 7.64 -25.90 36.93
CA ILE A 405 7.45 -24.44 37.02
C ILE A 405 6.26 -23.95 36.19
N ALA A 406 5.39 -24.83 35.70
CA ALA A 406 4.27 -24.47 34.82
C ALA A 406 3.35 -23.40 35.40
N ASP A 407 3.17 -23.37 36.71
CA ASP A 407 2.32 -22.43 37.42
C ASP A 407 3.08 -21.18 37.93
N ASP A 408 4.37 -21.03 37.57
CA ASP A 408 5.20 -19.86 37.90
C ASP A 408 5.60 -19.05 36.67
N PRO A 409 4.76 -18.08 36.23
CA PRO A 409 5.06 -17.24 35.06
C PRO A 409 6.33 -16.42 35.24
N GLN A 410 6.73 -16.08 36.46
CA GLN A 410 7.92 -15.29 36.72
C GLN A 410 9.19 -16.11 36.48
N GLU A 411 9.21 -17.37 36.93
CA GLU A 411 10.33 -18.25 36.69
C GLU A 411 10.42 -18.66 35.20
N ILE A 412 9.28 -18.91 34.55
CA ILE A 412 9.23 -19.13 33.08
C ILE A 412 9.84 -17.95 32.33
N LYS A 413 9.42 -16.73 32.70
CA LYS A 413 9.94 -15.51 32.09
C LYS A 413 11.45 -15.38 32.30
N GLU A 414 11.94 -15.58 33.51
CA GLU A 414 13.36 -15.49 33.86
C GLU A 414 14.23 -16.47 33.05
N ARG A 415 13.69 -17.64 32.74
CA ARG A 415 14.40 -18.68 31.97
C ARG A 415 14.35 -18.53 30.47
N PHE A 416 13.35 -17.81 29.93
CA PHE A 416 13.07 -17.78 28.48
C PHE A 416 12.99 -16.40 27.85
N TYR A 417 13.14 -15.28 28.63
CA TYR A 417 13.00 -13.92 28.07
C TYR A 417 14.10 -13.55 27.08
N LYS A 418 15.24 -14.26 27.11
CA LYS A 418 16.36 -14.12 26.17
C LYS A 418 17.18 -15.40 26.06
N ASP A 419 18.08 -15.42 25.10
CA ASP A 419 19.17 -16.41 25.06
C ASP A 419 20.30 -16.00 26.01
N LEU A 420 21.03 -17.00 26.51
CA LEU A 420 22.23 -16.77 27.32
C LEU A 420 23.31 -16.14 26.43
N GLU A 421 23.86 -15.01 26.86
CA GLU A 421 24.83 -14.20 26.09
C GLU A 421 26.25 -14.37 26.59
N PHE A 422 27.21 -14.20 25.69
CA PHE A 422 28.64 -14.11 26.03
C PHE A 422 28.96 -12.80 26.72
N GLY A 423 29.46 -12.88 27.92
CA GLY A 423 30.12 -11.74 28.58
C GLY A 423 31.59 -11.64 28.20
N THR A 424 32.30 -10.64 28.77
CA THR A 424 33.73 -10.39 28.51
C THR A 424 34.63 -11.61 28.83
N GLY A 425 34.22 -12.45 29.77
CA GLY A 425 34.99 -13.65 30.21
C GLY A 425 34.34 -14.98 29.79
N GLY A 426 33.51 -15.01 28.74
CA GLY A 426 32.86 -16.22 28.26
C GLY A 426 31.38 -16.30 28.59
N LEU A 427 30.78 -17.46 28.32
CA LEU A 427 29.38 -17.75 28.60
C LEU A 427 29.20 -18.03 30.10
N ARG A 428 28.32 -17.31 30.77
CA ARG A 428 28.05 -17.47 32.22
C ARG A 428 26.57 -17.35 32.49
N GLY A 429 26.06 -18.22 33.37
CA GLY A 429 24.66 -18.22 33.75
C GLY A 429 24.39 -19.18 34.91
N ILE A 430 23.18 -19.10 35.44
CA ILE A 430 22.66 -20.05 36.41
C ILE A 430 22.47 -21.41 35.73
N LEU A 431 22.85 -22.48 36.36
CA LEU A 431 22.57 -23.85 35.85
C LEU A 431 21.07 -24.15 35.88
N GLY A 432 20.57 -24.83 34.88
CA GLY A 432 19.16 -25.28 34.79
C GLY A 432 18.60 -25.24 33.37
N ALA A 433 17.38 -25.68 33.23
CA ALA A 433 16.64 -25.72 31.97
C ALA A 433 16.19 -24.30 31.55
N GLY A 434 16.30 -23.99 30.26
CA GLY A 434 15.88 -22.71 29.66
C GLY A 434 16.95 -22.05 28.79
N THR A 435 16.52 -21.14 27.93
CA THR A 435 17.42 -20.45 26.99
C THR A 435 18.36 -19.44 27.67
N ASN A 436 17.95 -18.86 28.81
CA ASN A 436 18.72 -17.97 29.65
C ASN A 436 19.42 -18.69 30.81
N ARG A 437 19.67 -19.95 30.66
CA ARG A 437 20.34 -20.80 31.65
C ARG A 437 21.55 -21.53 31.05
N MET A 438 22.52 -21.85 31.88
CA MET A 438 23.64 -22.69 31.49
C MET A 438 23.20 -24.16 31.54
N ASN A 439 23.18 -24.81 30.40
CA ASN A 439 22.85 -26.22 30.24
C ASN A 439 23.51 -26.78 28.99
N ILE A 440 23.39 -28.07 28.74
CA ILE A 440 24.01 -28.73 27.58
C ILE A 440 23.50 -28.18 26.25
N TYR A 441 22.24 -27.73 26.16
CA TYR A 441 21.64 -27.19 24.94
C TYR A 441 22.15 -25.81 24.61
N THR A 442 22.31 -24.92 25.61
CA THR A 442 22.89 -23.60 25.41
C THR A 442 24.38 -23.66 25.10
N VAL A 443 25.11 -24.59 25.69
CA VAL A 443 26.52 -24.87 25.37
C VAL A 443 26.64 -25.42 23.95
N ARG A 444 25.81 -26.43 23.56
CA ARG A 444 25.78 -26.98 22.19
C ARG A 444 25.47 -25.89 21.14
N LYS A 445 24.52 -25.01 21.44
CA LYS A 445 24.20 -23.89 20.55
C LYS A 445 25.43 -22.98 20.34
N ALA A 446 26.16 -22.66 21.42
CA ALA A 446 27.36 -21.84 21.35
C ALA A 446 28.49 -22.57 20.58
N THR A 447 28.68 -23.85 20.82
CA THR A 447 29.66 -24.70 20.13
C THR A 447 29.34 -24.81 18.63
N GLN A 448 28.06 -24.98 18.27
CA GLN A 448 27.65 -24.98 16.87
C GLN A 448 27.94 -23.63 16.19
N GLY A 449 27.76 -22.52 16.91
CA GLY A 449 28.13 -21.18 16.41
C GLY A 449 29.62 -21.06 16.12
N LEU A 450 30.48 -21.60 17.01
CA LEU A 450 31.92 -21.66 16.80
C LEU A 450 32.27 -22.55 15.60
N ALA A 451 31.68 -23.73 15.48
CA ALA A 451 31.89 -24.63 14.35
C ALA A 451 31.52 -23.97 13.03
N ASN A 452 30.37 -23.29 12.95
CA ASN A 452 29.94 -22.55 11.77
C ASN A 452 30.93 -21.41 11.40
N PHE A 453 31.47 -20.72 12.41
CA PHE A 453 32.50 -19.69 12.20
C PHE A 453 33.80 -20.27 11.62
N ILE A 454 34.27 -21.39 12.18
CA ILE A 454 35.47 -22.11 11.68
C ILE A 454 35.29 -22.52 10.22
N ILE A 455 34.13 -23.06 9.85
CA ILE A 455 33.78 -23.44 8.49
C ILE A 455 33.80 -22.20 7.57
N LYS A 456 33.19 -21.12 7.98
CA LYS A 456 33.14 -19.87 7.23
C LYS A 456 34.54 -19.30 6.93
N GLU A 457 35.45 -19.41 7.91
CA GLU A 457 36.84 -18.95 7.79
C GLU A 457 37.75 -19.98 7.09
N ASN A 458 37.21 -21.11 6.60
CA ASN A 458 37.97 -22.22 6.00
C ASN A 458 39.14 -22.71 6.91
N ALA A 459 38.90 -22.78 8.23
CA ALA A 459 39.91 -23.07 9.24
C ALA A 459 39.76 -24.48 9.88
N GLN A 460 39.04 -25.40 9.25
CA GLN A 460 38.74 -26.75 9.79
C GLN A 460 40.01 -27.54 10.09
N GLU A 461 41.03 -27.40 9.28
CA GLU A 461 42.32 -28.14 9.43
C GLU A 461 43.14 -27.68 10.63
N LYS A 462 42.80 -26.52 11.26
CA LYS A 462 43.52 -26.01 12.42
C LYS A 462 43.17 -26.71 13.73
N GLY A 463 42.02 -27.38 13.77
CA GLY A 463 41.50 -28.05 14.96
C GLY A 463 41.05 -27.10 16.07
N VAL A 464 40.44 -27.66 17.10
CA VAL A 464 39.97 -26.95 18.29
C VAL A 464 40.45 -27.72 19.55
N ALA A 465 41.04 -27.04 20.50
CA ALA A 465 41.43 -27.61 21.79
C ALA A 465 40.32 -27.27 22.82
N ILE A 466 39.81 -28.28 23.51
CA ILE A 466 38.84 -28.11 24.58
C ILE A 466 39.51 -28.47 25.92
N ALA A 467 39.49 -27.54 26.86
CA ALA A 467 39.98 -27.75 28.22
C ALA A 467 38.81 -27.62 29.21
N PHE A 468 38.82 -28.43 30.26
CA PHE A 468 37.82 -28.37 31.32
C PHE A 468 38.51 -28.53 32.69
N ASP A 469 37.79 -28.19 33.74
CA ASP A 469 38.31 -28.23 35.13
C ASP A 469 37.34 -29.07 36.02
N SER A 470 37.58 -29.05 37.32
CA SER A 470 36.81 -29.82 38.30
C SER A 470 35.48 -29.18 38.74
N ARG A 471 35.08 -28.06 38.16
CA ARG A 471 33.77 -27.44 38.51
C ARG A 471 32.62 -28.32 38.09
N HIS A 472 31.51 -28.17 38.80
CA HIS A 472 30.27 -28.88 38.51
C HIS A 472 29.83 -28.69 37.05
N MET A 473 29.50 -29.74 36.36
CA MET A 473 29.14 -29.82 34.92
C MET A 473 30.27 -29.49 33.92
N SER A 474 31.48 -29.14 34.35
CA SER A 474 32.57 -28.79 33.45
C SER A 474 32.99 -29.95 32.53
N PRO A 475 33.11 -31.22 33.01
CA PRO A 475 33.38 -32.38 32.17
C PRO A 475 32.24 -32.71 31.20
N GLU A 476 31.00 -32.52 31.60
CA GLU A 476 29.81 -32.76 30.79
C GLU A 476 29.68 -31.76 29.65
N PHE A 477 30.01 -30.50 29.91
CA PHE A 477 30.00 -29.43 28.88
C PHE A 477 31.16 -29.51 27.89
N ALA A 478 32.25 -30.20 28.26
CA ALA A 478 33.38 -30.43 27.40
C ALA A 478 33.20 -31.57 26.39
N LYS A 479 32.25 -32.48 26.63
CA LYS A 479 31.86 -33.59 25.75
C LYS A 479 30.98 -33.11 24.61
#